data_c79d8685b1049abf9183b8f2462735aa
#
_entry.id   c79d8685b1049abf9183b8f2462735aa
#
_cell.length_a   1.000
_cell.length_b   1.000
_cell.length_c   1.000
_cell.angle_alpha   90.00
_cell.angle_beta   90.00
_cell.angle_gamma   90.00
#
_symmetry.space_group_name_H-M   'P 1'
#
loop_
_entity.id
_entity.type
_entity.pdbx_description
1 polymer ?
#
loop_
_entity_poly.entity_id
_entity_poly.type
_entity_poly.pdbx_seq_one_letter_code
_entity_poly.pdbx_strand_id
1 'polypeptide(L)'
;MKRQMIRTIQATSFALVVLLSVAWHAQAQQGEAAYPKMAALEQYLMAGDAEIALSRSAAPVSISHDAEVLVLGRHGYETAVKGKNGFVCLVERSWTAPIDDPNFWNPKLRGPICLNPAATRSYLPLTIKKTEFVLAGQSKAQMFESIKAGLDKKELPTPEVGAMAYMLAKDQYLGDSAQHWHPHLMFFLPQTDTATWGADLKGSPIFGAADSEDRLTVFFVPVAKWSDGTADAGAGH
;
A
#
# COMPACT_ATOMS: atom_id res chain seq x y z
N MET A 1 -93.98 16.02 -34.57
CA MET A 1 -93.20 14.90 -34.00
C MET A 1 -91.81 15.40 -33.65
N LYS A 2 -91.58 15.80 -32.41
CA LYS A 2 -90.29 16.33 -31.93
C LYS A 2 -89.85 15.45 -30.73
N ARG A 3 -88.79 14.64 -30.92
CA ARG A 3 -88.15 13.88 -29.81
C ARG A 3 -87.08 14.80 -29.21
N GLN A 4 -87.26 15.14 -27.96
CA GLN A 4 -86.24 15.74 -27.09
C GLN A 4 -85.18 14.72 -26.72
N MET A 5 -83.99 15.05 -27.03
CA MET A 5 -82.80 14.32 -26.60
C MET A 5 -82.26 14.93 -25.32
N ILE A 6 -82.40 14.25 -24.23
CA ILE A 6 -81.83 14.61 -22.92
C ILE A 6 -80.31 14.36 -22.98
N ARG A 7 -79.54 15.42 -22.83
CA ARG A 7 -78.05 15.33 -22.68
C ARG A 7 -77.74 15.10 -21.19
N THR A 8 -77.33 13.94 -20.86
CA THR A 8 -76.72 13.65 -19.59
C THR A 8 -75.27 14.16 -19.58
N ILE A 9 -75.00 15.13 -18.72
CA ILE A 9 -73.65 15.65 -18.47
C ILE A 9 -73.01 14.70 -17.45
N GLN A 10 -72.06 13.87 -17.90
CA GLN A 10 -71.18 13.13 -17.00
C GLN A 10 -70.04 14.03 -16.59
N ALA A 11 -70.02 14.40 -15.33
CA ALA A 11 -68.88 15.04 -14.68
C ALA A 11 -67.81 13.99 -14.44
N THR A 12 -66.77 13.99 -15.25
CA THR A 12 -65.55 13.23 -14.99
C THR A 12 -64.68 13.96 -14.00
N SER A 13 -64.66 13.50 -12.76
CA SER A 13 -63.72 13.96 -11.75
C SER A 13 -62.32 13.50 -12.12
N PHE A 14 -61.47 14.43 -12.50
CA PHE A 14 -60.03 14.21 -12.66
C PHE A 14 -59.40 14.12 -11.25
N ALA A 15 -59.18 12.90 -10.79
CA ALA A 15 -58.33 12.68 -9.62
C ALA A 15 -56.88 12.92 -10.03
N LEU A 16 -56.33 14.04 -9.59
CA LEU A 16 -54.92 14.40 -9.75
C LEU A 16 -54.11 13.54 -8.77
N VAL A 17 -53.60 12.39 -9.22
CA VAL A 17 -52.63 11.61 -8.47
C VAL A 17 -51.30 12.31 -8.56
N VAL A 18 -50.99 13.11 -7.54
CA VAL A 18 -49.64 13.62 -7.31
C VAL A 18 -48.75 12.45 -6.86
N LEU A 19 -48.06 11.84 -7.81
CA LEU A 19 -46.96 10.93 -7.53
C LEU A 19 -45.79 11.74 -6.95
N LEU A 20 -45.72 11.84 -5.64
CA LEU A 20 -44.53 12.22 -4.90
C LEU A 20 -43.47 11.16 -5.17
N SER A 21 -42.67 11.33 -6.22
CA SER A 21 -41.43 10.66 -6.44
C SER A 21 -40.45 11.11 -5.35
N VAL A 22 -40.42 10.36 -4.23
CA VAL A 22 -39.35 10.44 -3.27
C VAL A 22 -38.10 9.90 -3.98
N ALA A 23 -37.35 10.81 -4.61
CA ALA A 23 -36.02 10.51 -5.06
C ALA A 23 -35.18 10.23 -3.79
N TRP A 24 -35.05 8.96 -3.45
CA TRP A 24 -34.03 8.52 -2.53
C TRP A 24 -32.69 8.84 -3.22
N HIS A 25 -32.13 9.97 -2.86
CA HIS A 25 -30.73 10.21 -3.06
C HIS A 25 -30.04 9.20 -2.16
N ALA A 26 -29.65 8.05 -2.74
CA ALA A 26 -28.60 7.24 -2.19
C ALA A 26 -27.34 8.13 -2.23
N GLN A 27 -27.16 8.97 -1.22
CA GLN A 27 -25.84 9.46 -0.89
C GLN A 27 -25.04 8.20 -0.60
N ALA A 28 -24.23 7.79 -1.59
CA ALA A 28 -23.12 6.93 -1.32
C ALA A 28 -22.36 7.63 -0.18
N GLN A 29 -22.52 7.14 1.04
CA GLN A 29 -21.61 7.43 2.12
C GLN A 29 -20.27 6.91 1.62
N GLN A 30 -19.48 7.80 1.03
CA GLN A 30 -18.05 7.60 0.97
C GLN A 30 -17.66 7.52 2.43
N GLY A 31 -17.49 6.28 2.93
CA GLY A 31 -17.05 6.04 4.29
C GLY A 31 -15.81 6.89 4.50
N GLU A 32 -15.84 7.73 5.53
CA GLU A 32 -14.69 8.55 5.90
C GLU A 32 -13.47 7.64 5.94
N ALA A 33 -12.39 8.03 5.24
CA ALA A 33 -11.19 7.21 5.16
C ALA A 33 -10.75 6.88 6.61
N ALA A 34 -10.49 5.62 6.91
CA ALA A 34 -10.14 5.17 8.26
C ALA A 34 -8.93 5.94 8.81
N TYR A 35 -8.06 6.41 7.93
CA TYR A 35 -6.84 7.17 8.24
C TYR A 35 -6.75 8.43 7.37
N PRO A 36 -7.56 9.49 7.67
CA PRO A 36 -7.62 10.68 6.81
C PRO A 36 -6.39 11.59 6.91
N LYS A 37 -5.60 11.44 7.98
CA LYS A 37 -4.39 12.23 8.24
C LYS A 37 -3.37 11.44 9.05
N MET A 38 -2.13 11.90 9.05
CA MET A 38 -1.07 11.36 9.89
C MET A 38 -1.46 11.46 11.38
N ALA A 39 -1.29 10.35 12.10
CA ALA A 39 -1.37 10.32 13.57
C ALA A 39 -0.12 10.97 14.19
N ALA A 40 -0.09 11.11 15.52
CA ALA A 40 1.12 11.54 16.22
C ALA A 40 2.29 10.57 15.93
N LEU A 41 3.49 11.10 15.69
CA LEU A 41 4.68 10.33 15.28
C LEU A 41 4.95 9.14 16.21
N GLU A 42 4.70 9.32 17.50
CA GLU A 42 4.90 8.29 18.52
C GLU A 42 4.14 6.98 18.22
N GLN A 43 3.02 7.05 17.51
CA GLN A 43 2.24 5.87 17.13
C GLN A 43 2.92 5.04 16.03
N TYR A 44 3.83 5.64 15.28
CA TYR A 44 4.62 4.96 14.24
C TYR A 44 5.95 4.43 14.76
N LEU A 45 6.44 4.95 15.88
CA LEU A 45 7.70 4.50 16.47
C LEU A 45 7.55 3.15 17.15
N MET A 46 8.66 2.43 17.25
CA MET A 46 8.77 1.16 17.97
C MET A 46 9.93 1.24 18.98
N ALA A 47 9.93 0.37 19.98
CA ALA A 47 11.12 0.17 20.80
C ALA A 47 12.26 -0.38 19.91
N GLY A 48 13.46 0.17 20.03
CA GLY A 48 14.58 -0.13 19.12
C GLY A 48 14.86 -1.63 18.97
N ASP A 49 14.96 -2.37 20.09
CA ASP A 49 15.23 -3.82 20.05
C ASP A 49 14.09 -4.60 19.37
N ALA A 50 12.83 -4.19 19.58
CA ALA A 50 11.66 -4.79 18.93
C ALA A 50 11.66 -4.50 17.42
N GLU A 51 12.03 -3.29 17.01
CA GLU A 51 12.13 -2.94 15.59
C GLU A 51 13.28 -3.68 14.89
N ILE A 52 14.44 -3.79 15.54
CA ILE A 52 15.57 -4.59 15.03
C ILE A 52 15.15 -6.06 14.83
N ALA A 53 14.50 -6.66 15.83
CA ALA A 53 14.03 -8.04 15.75
C ALA A 53 13.03 -8.24 14.61
N LEU A 54 12.03 -7.35 14.49
CA LEU A 54 11.03 -7.40 13.44
C LEU A 54 11.66 -7.17 12.06
N SER A 55 12.58 -6.22 11.90
CA SER A 55 13.29 -5.98 10.63
C SER A 55 14.03 -7.25 10.16
N ARG A 56 14.75 -7.91 11.06
CA ARG A 56 15.50 -9.14 10.76
C ARG A 56 14.60 -10.32 10.40
N SER A 57 13.40 -10.37 10.95
CA SER A 57 12.44 -11.43 10.63
C SER A 57 11.90 -11.35 9.18
N ALA A 58 12.20 -10.29 8.43
CA ALA A 58 11.81 -10.16 7.04
C ALA A 58 12.51 -11.16 6.10
N ALA A 59 13.68 -11.68 6.46
CA ALA A 59 14.44 -12.60 5.62
C ALA A 59 15.01 -13.78 6.43
N PRO A 60 15.39 -14.91 5.80
CA PRO A 60 16.07 -16.01 6.48
C PRO A 60 17.32 -15.53 7.23
N VAL A 61 17.63 -16.17 8.35
CA VAL A 61 18.76 -15.79 9.21
C VAL A 61 20.11 -15.76 8.48
N SER A 62 20.28 -16.60 7.45
CA SER A 62 21.48 -16.62 6.59
C SER A 62 21.69 -15.30 5.80
N ILE A 63 20.65 -14.48 5.67
CA ILE A 63 20.67 -13.16 5.05
C ILE A 63 20.61 -12.08 6.12
N SER A 64 19.61 -12.13 6.99
CA SER A 64 19.31 -11.04 7.92
C SER A 64 20.32 -10.90 9.06
N HIS A 65 21.07 -11.95 9.39
CA HIS A 65 22.10 -11.91 10.44
C HIS A 65 23.20 -10.87 10.14
N ASP A 66 23.69 -10.83 8.89
CA ASP A 66 24.76 -9.94 8.45
C ASP A 66 24.25 -8.69 7.69
N ALA A 67 22.92 -8.51 7.62
CA ALA A 67 22.32 -7.33 7.01
C ALA A 67 22.48 -6.09 7.90
N GLU A 68 22.57 -4.92 7.27
CA GLU A 68 22.38 -3.65 7.96
C GLU A 68 20.94 -3.54 8.43
N VAL A 69 20.71 -2.98 9.61
CA VAL A 69 19.35 -2.75 10.13
C VAL A 69 19.15 -1.27 10.37
N LEU A 70 18.11 -0.72 9.72
CA LEU A 70 17.64 0.62 9.97
C LEU A 70 16.42 0.58 10.88
N VAL A 71 16.33 1.52 11.82
CA VAL A 71 15.18 1.75 12.69
C VAL A 71 14.65 3.17 12.50
N LEU A 72 13.35 3.36 12.64
CA LEU A 72 12.73 4.66 12.54
C LEU A 72 12.88 5.45 13.84
N GLY A 73 13.70 6.49 13.81
CA GLY A 73 13.83 7.51 14.86
C GLY A 73 12.94 8.74 14.62
N ARG A 74 13.07 9.73 15.48
CA ARG A 74 12.32 11.00 15.36
C ARG A 74 12.72 11.85 14.16
N HIS A 75 13.90 11.59 13.60
CA HIS A 75 14.47 12.37 12.50
C HIS A 75 14.58 11.57 11.19
N GLY A 76 14.06 10.35 11.15
CA GLY A 76 14.12 9.45 10.02
C GLY A 76 14.68 8.09 10.38
N TYR A 77 14.99 7.30 9.36
CA TYR A 77 15.65 6.00 9.56
C TYR A 77 17.13 6.21 9.93
N GLU A 78 17.57 5.49 10.94
CA GLU A 78 18.93 5.51 11.47
C GLU A 78 19.51 4.09 11.49
N THR A 79 20.84 3.95 11.22
CA THR A 79 21.51 2.65 11.30
C THR A 79 21.64 2.21 12.76
N ALA A 80 20.85 1.20 13.14
CA ALA A 80 20.95 0.57 14.46
C ALA A 80 21.99 -0.56 14.48
N VAL A 81 22.15 -1.27 13.37
CA VAL A 81 23.13 -2.36 13.21
C VAL A 81 23.83 -2.22 11.87
N LYS A 82 25.18 -2.18 11.87
CA LYS A 82 25.96 -2.19 10.63
C LYS A 82 25.97 -3.56 9.98
N GLY A 83 25.76 -3.60 8.66
CA GLY A 83 25.78 -4.81 7.86
C GLY A 83 27.14 -5.12 7.22
N LYS A 84 27.26 -6.34 6.65
CA LYS A 84 28.46 -6.82 5.95
C LYS A 84 28.18 -7.41 4.57
N ASN A 85 26.91 -7.77 4.30
CA ASN A 85 26.52 -8.51 3.09
C ASN A 85 25.81 -7.63 2.04
N GLY A 86 25.68 -6.33 2.30
CA GLY A 86 25.04 -5.36 1.41
C GLY A 86 23.51 -5.39 1.43
N PHE A 87 22.88 -6.29 2.20
CA PHE A 87 21.45 -6.25 2.46
C PHE A 87 21.14 -5.19 3.53
N VAL A 88 19.97 -4.56 3.39
CA VAL A 88 19.42 -3.63 4.38
C VAL A 88 18.03 -4.08 4.77
N CYS A 89 17.81 -4.30 6.07
CA CYS A 89 16.51 -4.67 6.62
C CYS A 89 15.94 -3.49 7.45
N LEU A 90 14.65 -3.23 7.30
CA LEU A 90 13.94 -2.19 8.04
C LEU A 90 12.47 -2.58 8.22
N VAL A 91 11.75 -1.82 9.03
CA VAL A 91 10.27 -1.92 9.09
C VAL A 91 9.68 -0.72 8.38
N GLU A 92 9.11 -0.94 7.21
CA GLU A 92 8.38 0.11 6.50
C GLU A 92 7.15 0.57 7.26
N ARG A 93 6.77 1.82 7.06
CA ARG A 93 5.56 2.43 7.59
C ARG A 93 4.57 2.65 6.45
N SER A 94 3.36 2.99 6.79
CA SER A 94 2.26 3.12 5.84
C SER A 94 2.50 4.11 4.69
N TRP A 95 3.33 5.11 4.89
CA TRP A 95 3.65 6.12 3.86
C TRP A 95 4.63 5.65 2.79
N THR A 96 5.14 4.41 2.86
CA THR A 96 5.91 3.82 1.76
C THR A 96 5.00 3.28 0.66
N ALA A 97 3.73 3.03 0.97
CA ALA A 97 2.69 2.68 0.00
C ALA A 97 2.42 3.82 -1.00
N PRO A 98 1.69 3.55 -2.10
CA PRO A 98 1.17 4.59 -2.99
C PRO A 98 0.42 5.67 -2.23
N ILE A 99 0.53 6.93 -2.70
CA ILE A 99 -0.05 8.09 -1.98
C ILE A 99 -1.57 8.01 -1.86
N ASP A 100 -2.25 7.34 -2.79
CA ASP A 100 -3.70 7.14 -2.81
C ASP A 100 -4.17 5.94 -1.97
N ASP A 101 -3.24 5.11 -1.45
CA ASP A 101 -3.59 3.96 -0.61
C ASP A 101 -4.41 4.41 0.62
N PRO A 102 -5.55 3.75 0.91
CA PRO A 102 -6.38 4.07 2.07
C PRO A 102 -5.66 3.87 3.41
N ASN A 103 -4.62 3.03 3.47
CA ASN A 103 -3.78 2.82 4.64
C ASN A 103 -2.60 3.80 4.75
N PHE A 104 -2.43 4.75 3.83
CA PHE A 104 -1.25 5.63 3.78
C PHE A 104 -0.89 6.31 5.11
N TRP A 105 -1.88 6.60 5.95
CA TRP A 105 -1.67 7.14 7.29
C TRP A 105 -1.99 6.16 8.42
N ASN A 106 -2.05 4.85 8.13
CA ASN A 106 -2.31 3.83 9.14
C ASN A 106 -1.13 3.69 10.11
N PRO A 107 -1.24 4.13 11.39
CA PRO A 107 -0.13 4.09 12.32
C PRO A 107 0.24 2.67 12.80
N LYS A 108 -0.59 1.68 12.51
CA LYS A 108 -0.36 0.29 12.91
C LYS A 108 0.50 -0.46 11.90
N LEU A 109 0.59 0.04 10.64
CA LEU A 109 1.29 -0.69 9.57
C LEU A 109 2.76 -0.92 9.94
N ARG A 110 3.17 -2.17 9.83
CA ARG A 110 4.53 -2.65 10.07
C ARG A 110 4.87 -3.63 8.96
N GLY A 111 5.59 -3.14 7.96
CA GLY A 111 6.07 -3.91 6.81
C GLY A 111 7.56 -4.22 6.96
N PRO A 112 7.94 -5.27 7.71
CA PRO A 112 9.34 -5.67 7.77
C PRO A 112 9.80 -6.16 6.40
N ILE A 113 10.85 -5.53 5.88
CA ILE A 113 11.41 -5.76 4.56
C ILE A 113 12.92 -5.87 4.63
N CYS A 114 13.50 -6.75 3.82
CA CYS A 114 14.94 -6.92 3.71
C CYS A 114 15.34 -6.78 2.23
N LEU A 115 15.94 -5.66 1.90
CA LEU A 115 16.32 -5.25 0.55
C LEU A 115 17.65 -5.87 0.16
N ASN A 116 17.75 -6.43 -1.04
CA ASN A 116 19.03 -6.86 -1.58
C ASN A 116 19.91 -5.66 -1.98
N PRO A 117 21.21 -5.86 -2.31
CA PRO A 117 22.10 -4.75 -2.66
C PRO A 117 21.59 -3.85 -3.80
N ALA A 118 20.91 -4.40 -4.80
CA ALA A 118 20.34 -3.62 -5.91
C ALA A 118 19.16 -2.74 -5.44
N ALA A 119 18.24 -3.32 -4.65
CA ALA A 119 17.13 -2.55 -4.09
C ALA A 119 17.60 -1.53 -3.03
N THR A 120 18.64 -1.86 -2.27
CA THR A 120 19.27 -0.91 -1.33
C THR A 120 19.76 0.36 -2.05
N ARG A 121 20.31 0.23 -3.25
CA ARG A 121 20.78 1.39 -4.03
C ARG A 121 19.69 2.11 -4.78
N SER A 122 18.60 1.42 -5.17
CA SER A 122 17.66 1.95 -6.14
C SER A 122 16.21 2.10 -5.65
N TYR A 123 15.80 1.38 -4.59
CA TYR A 123 14.48 1.49 -3.98
C TYR A 123 14.52 2.17 -2.60
N LEU A 124 15.48 1.79 -1.74
CA LEU A 124 15.61 2.38 -0.40
C LEU A 124 15.69 3.92 -0.39
N PRO A 125 16.37 4.60 -1.34
CA PRO A 125 16.39 6.06 -1.37
C PRO A 125 15.00 6.70 -1.46
N LEU A 126 14.07 6.08 -2.17
CA LEU A 126 12.68 6.55 -2.24
C LEU A 126 11.96 6.38 -0.88
N THR A 127 12.11 5.22 -0.24
CA THR A 127 11.56 4.95 1.10
C THR A 127 12.06 5.98 2.14
N ILE A 128 13.36 6.26 2.13
CA ILE A 128 13.97 7.28 3.00
C ILE A 128 13.39 8.66 2.70
N LYS A 129 13.31 9.03 1.43
CA LYS A 129 12.82 10.35 1.01
C LYS A 129 11.35 10.56 1.34
N LYS A 130 10.48 9.56 1.14
CA LYS A 130 9.07 9.60 1.59
C LYS A 130 9.00 9.84 3.11
N THR A 131 9.84 9.16 3.88
CA THR A 131 9.91 9.34 5.34
C THR A 131 10.33 10.76 5.71
N GLU A 132 11.35 11.32 5.05
CA GLU A 132 11.78 12.72 5.28
C GLU A 132 10.65 13.72 5.00
N PHE A 133 9.89 13.53 3.90
CA PHE A 133 8.76 14.39 3.56
C PHE A 133 7.65 14.32 4.61
N VAL A 134 7.33 13.13 5.09
CA VAL A 134 6.34 12.91 6.15
C VAL A 134 6.77 13.62 7.44
N LEU A 135 8.03 13.46 7.86
CA LEU A 135 8.56 14.10 9.06
C LEU A 135 8.67 15.62 8.93
N ALA A 136 8.84 16.13 7.70
CA ALA A 136 8.75 17.56 7.40
C ALA A 136 7.31 18.09 7.36
N GLY A 137 6.30 17.26 7.59
CA GLY A 137 4.88 17.65 7.63
C GLY A 137 4.27 17.93 6.26
N GLN A 138 4.85 17.39 5.17
CA GLN A 138 4.29 17.55 3.83
C GLN A 138 2.93 16.83 3.73
N SER A 139 1.98 17.48 3.07
CA SER A 139 0.73 16.84 2.65
C SER A 139 0.98 15.82 1.53
N LYS A 140 0.05 14.89 1.31
CA LYS A 140 0.10 13.93 0.18
C LYS A 140 0.38 14.62 -1.16
N ALA A 141 -0.28 15.74 -1.44
CA ALA A 141 -0.08 16.50 -2.68
C ALA A 141 1.35 17.08 -2.78
N GLN A 142 1.89 17.62 -1.69
CA GLN A 142 3.27 18.11 -1.65
C GLN A 142 4.28 16.99 -1.82
N MET A 143 4.06 15.84 -1.19
CA MET A 143 4.90 14.64 -1.36
C MET A 143 4.92 14.17 -2.81
N PHE A 144 3.73 14.10 -3.46
CA PHE A 144 3.62 13.74 -4.88
C PHE A 144 4.49 14.66 -5.76
N GLU A 145 4.34 15.99 -5.63
CA GLU A 145 5.14 16.93 -6.42
C GLU A 145 6.64 16.84 -6.11
N SER A 146 7.01 16.59 -4.84
CA SER A 146 8.40 16.45 -4.44
C SER A 146 9.04 15.17 -5.00
N ILE A 147 8.32 14.04 -4.99
CA ILE A 147 8.75 12.76 -5.57
C ILE A 147 8.91 12.91 -7.08
N LYS A 148 7.87 13.45 -7.75
CA LYS A 148 7.90 13.72 -9.19
C LYS A 148 9.11 14.55 -9.58
N ALA A 149 9.38 15.65 -8.86
CA ALA A 149 10.52 16.51 -9.11
C ALA A 149 11.86 15.78 -8.90
N GLY A 150 11.98 14.95 -7.85
CA GLY A 150 13.18 14.14 -7.59
C GLY A 150 13.45 13.11 -8.69
N LEU A 151 12.39 12.45 -9.19
CA LEU A 151 12.49 11.52 -10.31
C LEU A 151 12.84 12.22 -11.64
N ASP A 152 12.22 13.36 -11.94
CA ASP A 152 12.49 14.15 -13.15
C ASP A 152 13.96 14.64 -13.19
N LYS A 153 14.51 15.03 -12.04
CA LYS A 153 15.89 15.47 -11.89
C LYS A 153 16.89 14.32 -11.73
N LYS A 154 16.43 13.08 -11.65
CA LYS A 154 17.26 11.89 -11.35
C LYS A 154 17.99 11.97 -10.00
N GLU A 155 17.44 12.70 -9.05
CA GLU A 155 17.86 12.72 -7.65
C GLU A 155 17.37 11.46 -6.91
N LEU A 156 16.24 10.90 -7.37
CA LEU A 156 15.75 9.61 -6.96
C LEU A 156 16.07 8.59 -8.07
N PRO A 157 16.74 7.48 -7.73
CA PRO A 157 17.06 6.45 -8.71
C PRO A 157 15.81 5.66 -9.12
N THR A 158 15.83 5.10 -10.32
CA THR A 158 14.88 4.07 -10.75
C THR A 158 15.39 2.69 -10.33
N PRO A 159 14.49 1.69 -10.12
CA PRO A 159 14.91 0.35 -9.74
C PRO A 159 15.97 -0.24 -10.68
N GLU A 160 17.05 -0.75 -10.09
CA GLU A 160 18.10 -1.47 -10.82
C GLU A 160 17.63 -2.87 -11.23
N VAL A 161 18.26 -3.42 -12.26
CA VAL A 161 18.05 -4.83 -12.63
C VAL A 161 18.39 -5.74 -11.45
N GLY A 162 17.46 -6.62 -11.11
CA GLY A 162 17.60 -7.54 -9.99
C GLY A 162 17.28 -6.94 -8.62
N ALA A 163 16.74 -5.71 -8.55
CA ALA A 163 16.24 -5.14 -7.30
C ALA A 163 15.10 -5.99 -6.75
N MET A 164 15.26 -6.52 -5.53
CA MET A 164 14.26 -7.35 -4.87
C MET A 164 14.33 -7.23 -3.35
N ALA A 165 13.26 -7.68 -2.70
CA ALA A 165 13.18 -7.75 -1.25
C ALA A 165 12.52 -9.04 -0.77
N TYR A 166 12.81 -9.36 0.49
CA TYR A 166 12.12 -10.36 1.28
C TYR A 166 11.12 -9.69 2.22
N MET A 167 9.89 -10.22 2.28
CA MET A 167 8.87 -9.89 3.27
C MET A 167 8.31 -11.20 3.86
N LEU A 168 9.12 -11.87 4.67
CA LEU A 168 8.83 -13.23 5.18
C LEU A 168 8.53 -13.23 6.69
N ALA A 169 8.16 -12.10 7.27
CA ALA A 169 7.89 -11.99 8.70
C ALA A 169 6.45 -12.40 9.05
N LYS A 170 6.26 -13.27 10.03
CA LYS A 170 4.94 -13.63 10.54
C LYS A 170 4.22 -12.48 11.23
N ASP A 171 4.99 -11.61 11.91
CA ASP A 171 4.47 -10.51 12.72
C ASP A 171 4.32 -9.21 11.91
N GLN A 172 4.32 -9.31 10.57
CA GLN A 172 4.00 -8.18 9.71
C GLN A 172 2.52 -7.80 9.85
N TYR A 173 2.23 -6.51 9.69
CA TYR A 173 0.87 -5.99 9.58
C TYR A 173 0.83 -4.99 8.41
N LEU A 174 0.23 -5.39 7.30
CA LEU A 174 0.28 -4.67 6.03
C LEU A 174 -0.97 -3.82 5.77
N GLY A 175 -1.89 -3.75 6.72
CA GLY A 175 -3.12 -2.97 6.65
C GLY A 175 -4.33 -3.74 7.15
N ASP A 176 -5.46 -3.03 7.31
CA ASP A 176 -6.66 -3.60 7.94
C ASP A 176 -7.28 -4.75 7.13
N SER A 177 -7.15 -4.74 5.80
CA SER A 177 -7.63 -5.81 4.93
C SER A 177 -6.62 -6.93 4.72
N ALA A 178 -5.35 -6.59 4.58
CA ALA A 178 -4.29 -7.56 4.31
C ALA A 178 -3.81 -8.29 5.57
N GLN A 179 -3.94 -7.65 6.76
CA GLN A 179 -3.42 -8.18 8.01
C GLN A 179 -1.93 -8.54 7.90
N HIS A 180 -1.55 -9.80 8.14
CA HIS A 180 -0.18 -10.28 7.99
C HIS A 180 0.14 -10.82 6.57
N TRP A 181 -0.87 -10.99 5.70
CA TRP A 181 -0.77 -11.59 4.36
C TRP A 181 0.19 -12.80 4.30
N HIS A 182 0.56 -13.24 3.10
CA HIS A 182 1.48 -14.36 2.90
C HIS A 182 2.95 -13.92 2.98
N PRO A 183 3.89 -14.81 3.34
CA PRO A 183 5.30 -14.57 3.09
C PRO A 183 5.54 -14.46 1.60
N HIS A 184 6.26 -13.42 1.16
CA HIS A 184 6.44 -13.15 -0.25
C HIS A 184 7.79 -12.49 -0.56
N LEU A 185 8.17 -12.59 -1.84
CA LEU A 185 9.25 -11.81 -2.41
C LEU A 185 8.65 -10.64 -3.20
N MET A 186 9.35 -9.53 -3.20
CA MET A 186 9.04 -8.38 -4.04
C MET A 186 10.15 -8.16 -5.06
N PHE A 187 9.77 -7.86 -6.30
CA PHE A 187 10.68 -7.47 -7.36
C PHE A 187 10.32 -6.07 -7.81
N PHE A 188 11.29 -5.17 -7.79
CA PHE A 188 11.10 -3.77 -8.16
C PHE A 188 11.64 -3.54 -9.57
N LEU A 189 10.78 -3.07 -10.47
CA LEU A 189 11.16 -2.76 -11.83
C LEU A 189 10.81 -1.29 -12.14
N PRO A 190 11.53 -0.65 -13.06
CA PRO A 190 11.01 0.55 -13.71
C PRO A 190 9.63 0.25 -14.27
N GLN A 191 8.80 1.29 -14.43
CA GLN A 191 7.40 1.15 -14.86
C GLN A 191 7.25 0.12 -15.99
N THR A 192 6.60 -0.99 -15.67
CA THR A 192 6.48 -2.18 -16.53
C THR A 192 5.02 -2.62 -16.55
N ASP A 193 4.52 -3.04 -17.70
CA ASP A 193 3.20 -3.64 -17.80
C ASP A 193 3.17 -4.99 -17.07
N THR A 194 2.31 -5.11 -16.07
CA THR A 194 2.17 -6.30 -15.22
C THR A 194 1.80 -7.55 -16.02
N ALA A 195 1.07 -7.39 -17.13
CA ALA A 195 0.69 -8.49 -18.01
C ALA A 195 1.90 -9.20 -18.64
N THR A 196 3.04 -8.50 -18.84
CA THR A 196 4.26 -9.10 -19.40
C THR A 196 4.89 -10.16 -18.50
N TRP A 197 4.54 -10.14 -17.20
CA TRP A 197 4.94 -11.15 -16.21
C TRP A 197 3.86 -12.18 -15.95
N GLY A 198 2.71 -12.11 -16.64
CA GLY A 198 1.55 -12.93 -16.37
C GLY A 198 0.96 -12.68 -14.98
N ALA A 199 1.19 -11.49 -14.41
CA ALA A 199 0.67 -11.14 -13.09
C ALA A 199 -0.86 -11.04 -13.11
N ASP A 200 -1.48 -11.40 -11.98
CA ASP A 200 -2.94 -11.35 -11.75
C ASP A 200 -3.77 -12.20 -12.72
N LEU A 201 -3.14 -13.06 -13.50
CA LEU A 201 -3.85 -14.03 -14.34
C LEU A 201 -4.36 -15.20 -13.49
N LYS A 202 -5.44 -15.81 -13.93
CA LYS A 202 -6.00 -16.97 -13.24
C LYS A 202 -4.96 -18.09 -13.09
N GLY A 203 -4.63 -18.43 -11.84
CA GLY A 203 -3.64 -19.46 -11.52
C GLY A 203 -2.18 -18.99 -11.58
N SER A 204 -1.94 -17.71 -11.86
CA SER A 204 -0.59 -17.13 -11.71
C SER A 204 -0.24 -16.99 -10.23
N PRO A 205 0.98 -17.38 -9.83
CA PRO A 205 1.47 -17.10 -8.48
C PRO A 205 2.02 -15.67 -8.35
N ILE A 206 1.94 -14.85 -9.39
CA ILE A 206 2.51 -13.49 -9.44
C ILE A 206 1.38 -12.48 -9.35
N PHE A 207 1.51 -11.54 -8.41
CA PHE A 207 0.67 -10.35 -8.32
C PHE A 207 1.50 -9.14 -8.76
N GLY A 208 0.86 -8.15 -9.38
CA GLY A 208 1.54 -6.96 -9.88
C GLY A 208 0.85 -5.68 -9.41
N ALA A 209 1.62 -4.71 -8.97
CA ALA A 209 1.15 -3.37 -8.66
C ALA A 209 2.00 -2.33 -9.39
N ALA A 210 1.37 -1.61 -10.31
CA ALA A 210 2.01 -0.48 -10.97
C ALA A 210 1.79 0.78 -10.13
N ASP A 211 2.86 1.43 -9.76
CA ASP A 211 2.85 2.73 -9.10
C ASP A 211 3.34 3.80 -10.08
N SER A 212 2.37 4.54 -10.62
CA SER A 212 2.68 5.60 -11.59
C SER A 212 3.32 6.83 -10.95
N GLU A 213 3.11 7.05 -9.65
CA GLU A 213 3.63 8.19 -8.91
C GLU A 213 5.12 7.98 -8.62
N ASP A 214 5.47 6.81 -8.16
CA ASP A 214 6.85 6.39 -7.89
C ASP A 214 7.58 5.90 -9.16
N ARG A 215 6.87 5.79 -10.29
CA ARG A 215 7.35 5.31 -11.60
C ARG A 215 8.00 3.92 -11.52
N LEU A 216 7.42 3.06 -10.72
CA LEU A 216 7.88 1.68 -10.59
C LEU A 216 6.72 0.69 -10.71
N THR A 217 7.06 -0.56 -10.93
CA THR A 217 6.14 -1.68 -10.83
C THR A 217 6.72 -2.67 -9.83
N VAL A 218 5.89 -3.12 -8.91
CA VAL A 218 6.26 -4.14 -7.93
C VAL A 218 5.55 -5.44 -8.28
N PHE A 219 6.31 -6.52 -8.38
CA PHE A 219 5.75 -7.86 -8.48
C PHE A 219 5.93 -8.58 -7.15
N PHE A 220 4.85 -9.20 -6.69
CA PHE A 220 4.79 -9.96 -5.45
C PHE A 220 4.68 -11.44 -5.79
N VAL A 221 5.56 -12.24 -5.21
CA VAL A 221 5.57 -13.69 -5.40
C VAL A 221 5.44 -14.36 -4.03
N PRO A 222 4.23 -14.81 -3.64
CA PRO A 222 4.05 -15.58 -2.42
C PRO A 222 4.94 -16.83 -2.41
N VAL A 223 5.46 -17.15 -1.23
CA VAL A 223 6.29 -18.34 -1.03
C VAL A 223 5.70 -19.20 0.11
N ALA A 224 6.06 -20.49 0.13
CA ALA A 224 5.44 -21.45 1.03
C ALA A 224 5.89 -21.35 2.49
N LYS A 225 6.93 -20.55 2.80
CA LYS A 225 7.56 -20.55 4.13
C LYS A 225 7.88 -19.13 4.60
N TRP A 226 7.67 -18.94 5.90
CA TRP A 226 8.16 -17.79 6.64
C TRP A 226 9.68 -17.83 6.80
N SER A 227 10.26 -16.73 7.24
CA SER A 227 11.73 -16.59 7.41
C SER A 227 12.34 -17.61 8.39
N ASP A 228 11.56 -18.11 9.35
CA ASP A 228 11.95 -19.12 10.33
C ASP A 228 11.86 -20.56 9.78
N GLY A 229 11.49 -20.72 8.51
CA GLY A 229 11.34 -22.02 7.83
C GLY A 229 10.00 -22.73 8.07
N THR A 230 9.13 -22.20 8.91
CA THR A 230 7.79 -22.77 9.10
C THR A 230 6.89 -22.52 7.90
N ALA A 231 5.99 -23.47 7.62
CA ALA A 231 5.05 -23.34 6.51
C ALA A 231 4.04 -22.21 6.75
N ASP A 232 3.65 -21.54 5.67
CA ASP A 232 2.49 -20.67 5.66
C ASP A 232 1.21 -21.51 5.61
N ALA A 233 0.40 -21.44 6.66
CA ALA A 233 -0.85 -22.20 6.76
C ALA A 233 -1.93 -21.74 5.76
N GLY A 234 -1.76 -20.55 5.15
CA GLY A 234 -2.67 -20.00 4.13
C GLY A 234 -2.27 -20.31 2.69
N ALA A 235 -1.13 -20.96 2.43
CA ALA A 235 -0.61 -21.23 1.08
C ALA A 235 -1.37 -22.33 0.30
N GLY A 236 -2.59 -22.64 0.66
CA GLY A 236 -3.40 -23.74 0.12
C GLY A 236 -4.63 -23.32 -0.70
N HIS A 237 -4.62 -22.14 -1.36
CA HIS A 237 -5.77 -21.71 -2.18
C HIS A 237 -5.34 -21.27 -3.57
#